data_1377e171cbedae4015ee5083fd6b3713
#
_entry.id   1377e171cbedae4015ee5083fd6b3713
#
_cell.length_a   1.000
_cell.length_b   1.000
_cell.length_c   1.000
_cell.angle_alpha   90.00
_cell.angle_beta   90.00
_cell.angle_gamma   90.00
#
_symmetry.space_group_name_H-M   'P 1'
#
loop_
_entity.id
_entity.type
_entity.pdbx_description
1 polymer ?
#
loop_
_entity_poly.entity_id
_entity_poly.type
_entity_poly.pdbx_seq_one_letter_code
_entity_poly.pdbx_strand_id
1 'polypeptide(L)'
;MAETLPVVLIPGLNCSARLYAEQIPALWRFAPVQVADHTRDDSMDAIATRILAAAPPRFALAGLSMGGFIALTIMRHARERVQKLALLDTSARPETPEQTARRRPQIALAKAGKFAEVPALQFPVFVHRNRQGDEALRERVRLMAEETGAQAFLRQQQAIMTRPDARPFLGAITCPTLVLVGDGDELTPPALAQEIAAGVVGSRLVVIADCGHLSTMERPDAVNRALIEWITG
;
A
#
# COMPACT_ATOMS: atom_id res chain seq x y z
N MET A 1 8.07 -0.21 31.41
CA MET A 1 7.39 -0.88 30.28
C MET A 1 8.07 -0.41 29.01
N ALA A 2 8.50 -1.30 28.12
CA ALA A 2 9.01 -0.87 26.81
C ALA A 2 7.92 -0.08 26.11
N GLU A 3 8.27 1.09 25.57
CA GLU A 3 7.35 1.95 24.84
C GLU A 3 6.88 1.18 23.59
N THR A 4 5.57 0.90 23.49
CA THR A 4 5.03 0.18 22.35
C THR A 4 5.09 1.07 21.11
N LEU A 5 5.76 0.59 20.05
CA LEU A 5 5.97 1.33 18.82
C LEU A 5 4.65 1.45 18.03
N PRO A 6 4.04 2.64 17.86
CA PRO A 6 2.81 2.80 17.11
C PRO A 6 2.97 2.37 15.65
N VAL A 7 1.91 1.81 15.05
CA VAL A 7 1.89 1.38 13.64
C VAL A 7 1.09 2.37 12.83
N VAL A 8 1.69 2.88 11.75
CA VAL A 8 1.02 3.71 10.73
C VAL A 8 0.80 2.87 9.48
N LEU A 9 -0.46 2.68 9.08
CA LEU A 9 -0.89 1.94 7.90
C LEU A 9 -1.27 2.91 6.79
N ILE A 10 -0.71 2.76 5.60
CA ILE A 10 -1.03 3.60 4.44
C ILE A 10 -1.75 2.75 3.39
N PRO A 11 -3.02 3.08 3.05
CA PRO A 11 -3.78 2.32 2.06
C PRO A 11 -3.27 2.52 0.63
N GLY A 12 -3.74 1.64 -0.27
CA GLY A 12 -3.50 1.72 -1.70
C GLY A 12 -4.36 2.76 -2.43
N LEU A 13 -4.15 2.86 -3.76
CA LEU A 13 -4.99 3.67 -4.64
C LEU A 13 -6.47 3.28 -4.48
N ASN A 14 -7.32 4.28 -4.32
CA ASN A 14 -8.78 4.09 -4.24
C ASN A 14 -9.23 3.20 -3.07
N CYS A 15 -8.39 3.10 -2.03
CA CYS A 15 -8.63 2.32 -0.83
C CYS A 15 -8.82 3.23 0.39
N SER A 16 -9.68 2.79 1.31
CA SER A 16 -9.90 3.41 2.62
C SER A 16 -9.33 2.54 3.74
N ALA A 17 -9.61 2.88 4.99
CA ALA A 17 -9.24 2.07 6.16
C ALA A 17 -9.79 0.64 6.11
N ARG A 18 -10.84 0.37 5.30
CA ARG A 18 -11.39 -0.98 5.07
C ARG A 18 -10.39 -1.95 4.49
N LEU A 19 -9.35 -1.47 3.79
CA LEU A 19 -8.25 -2.29 3.30
C LEU A 19 -7.59 -3.08 4.43
N TYR A 20 -7.54 -2.49 5.63
CA TYR A 20 -6.88 -3.04 6.81
C TYR A 20 -7.87 -3.49 7.91
N ALA A 21 -9.14 -3.74 7.56
CA ALA A 21 -10.17 -4.10 8.53
C ALA A 21 -9.80 -5.30 9.39
N GLU A 22 -9.09 -6.29 8.82
CA GLU A 22 -8.64 -7.49 9.53
C GLU A 22 -7.27 -7.29 10.22
N GLN A 23 -6.44 -6.35 9.74
CA GLN A 23 -5.11 -6.06 10.29
C GLN A 23 -5.18 -5.16 11.51
N ILE A 24 -6.09 -4.18 11.53
CA ILE A 24 -6.25 -3.25 12.65
C ILE A 24 -6.49 -4.00 13.97
N PRO A 25 -7.50 -4.87 14.13
CA PRO A 25 -7.73 -5.58 15.38
C PRO A 25 -6.59 -6.56 15.72
N ALA A 26 -5.94 -7.17 14.71
CA ALA A 26 -4.83 -8.08 14.91
C ALA A 26 -3.59 -7.37 15.49
N LEU A 27 -3.25 -6.20 14.94
CA LEU A 27 -2.09 -5.40 15.36
C LEU A 27 -2.36 -4.62 16.64
N TRP A 28 -3.62 -4.20 16.90
CA TRP A 28 -4.00 -3.44 18.09
C TRP A 28 -3.65 -4.15 19.41
N ARG A 29 -3.55 -5.47 19.37
CA ARG A 29 -3.13 -6.28 20.53
C ARG A 29 -1.66 -6.06 20.91
N PHE A 30 -0.85 -5.51 20.01
CA PHE A 30 0.60 -5.34 20.17
C PHE A 30 1.02 -3.88 20.16
N ALA A 31 0.28 -3.00 19.46
CA ALA A 31 0.65 -1.61 19.29
C ALA A 31 -0.58 -0.74 18.95
N PRO A 32 -0.59 0.55 19.28
CA PRO A 32 -1.56 1.49 18.73
C PRO A 32 -1.48 1.54 17.21
N VAL A 33 -2.63 1.58 16.52
CA VAL A 33 -2.73 1.57 15.06
C VAL A 33 -3.36 2.86 14.57
N GLN A 34 -2.74 3.50 13.61
CA GLN A 34 -3.25 4.66 12.88
C GLN A 34 -3.33 4.34 11.39
N VAL A 35 -4.45 4.65 10.73
CA VAL A 35 -4.55 4.62 9.27
C VAL A 35 -4.36 6.03 8.75
N ALA A 36 -3.40 6.21 7.84
CA ALA A 36 -3.04 7.52 7.31
C ALA A 36 -4.01 8.01 6.23
N ASP A 37 -4.30 9.32 6.23
CA ASP A 37 -5.04 9.98 5.16
C ASP A 37 -4.09 10.34 4.00
N HIS A 38 -4.33 9.74 2.84
CA HIS A 38 -3.57 9.93 1.59
C HIS A 38 -4.46 10.47 0.46
N THR A 39 -5.58 11.13 0.82
CA THR A 39 -6.62 11.53 -0.12
C THR A 39 -6.55 13.00 -0.55
N ARG A 40 -5.73 13.84 0.10
CA ARG A 40 -5.82 15.30 0.01
C ARG A 40 -4.84 15.94 -0.97
N ASP A 41 -3.72 15.28 -1.27
CA ASP A 41 -2.63 15.84 -2.06
C ASP A 41 -2.41 15.01 -3.34
N ASP A 42 -1.74 15.60 -4.33
CA ASP A 42 -1.56 15.06 -5.68
C ASP A 42 -0.09 14.75 -6.03
N SER A 43 0.79 14.77 -5.04
CA SER A 43 2.18 14.32 -5.18
C SER A 43 2.62 13.46 -4.00
N MET A 44 3.55 12.52 -4.23
CA MET A 44 4.07 11.64 -3.18
C MET A 44 4.71 12.43 -2.03
N ASP A 45 5.43 13.50 -2.34
CA ASP A 45 6.09 14.33 -1.34
C ASP A 45 5.09 15.10 -0.46
N ALA A 46 4.01 15.66 -1.04
CA ALA A 46 2.99 16.36 -0.27
C ALA A 46 2.19 15.40 0.62
N ILE A 47 1.83 14.21 0.10
CA ILE A 47 1.18 13.15 0.88
C ILE A 47 2.08 12.72 2.05
N ALA A 48 3.37 12.43 1.79
CA ALA A 48 4.33 12.03 2.81
C ALA A 48 4.49 13.11 3.89
N THR A 49 4.58 14.39 3.51
CA THR A 49 4.67 15.52 4.43
C THR A 49 3.45 15.61 5.35
N ARG A 50 2.25 15.47 4.79
CA ARG A 50 0.99 15.47 5.56
C ARG A 50 0.92 14.30 6.55
N ILE A 51 1.29 13.09 6.10
CA ILE A 51 1.31 11.91 6.97
C ILE A 51 2.32 12.10 8.10
N LEU A 52 3.53 12.58 7.80
CA LEU A 52 4.57 12.85 8.80
C LEU A 52 4.15 13.90 9.84
N ALA A 53 3.36 14.90 9.44
CA ALA A 53 2.83 15.90 10.37
C ALA A 53 1.85 15.32 11.38
N ALA A 54 1.11 14.25 11.02
CA ALA A 54 0.13 13.58 11.87
C ALA A 54 0.65 12.33 12.57
N ALA A 55 1.79 11.78 12.11
CA ALA A 55 2.37 10.55 12.65
C ALA A 55 3.09 10.79 13.98
N PRO A 56 3.14 9.78 14.87
CA PRO A 56 3.98 9.81 16.08
C PRO A 56 5.44 10.13 15.77
N PRO A 57 6.23 10.63 16.72
CA PRO A 57 7.65 10.94 16.52
C PRO A 57 8.48 9.74 16.02
N ARG A 58 8.18 8.54 16.52
CA ARG A 58 8.77 7.25 16.11
C ARG A 58 7.64 6.24 15.90
N PHE A 59 7.68 5.49 14.80
CA PHE A 59 6.61 4.55 14.43
C PHE A 59 7.11 3.42 13.54
N ALA A 60 6.33 2.35 13.49
CA ALA A 60 6.40 1.32 12.46
C ALA A 60 5.50 1.74 11.30
N LEU A 61 5.98 1.58 10.07
CA LEU A 61 5.30 2.03 8.87
C LEU A 61 4.97 0.85 7.96
N ALA A 62 3.70 0.70 7.58
CA ALA A 62 3.28 -0.30 6.61
C ALA A 62 2.45 0.35 5.50
N GLY A 63 2.76 0.01 4.25
CA GLY A 63 2.03 0.54 3.09
C GLY A 63 1.77 -0.52 2.03
N LEU A 64 0.53 -0.56 1.51
CA LEU A 64 0.14 -1.44 0.43
C LEU A 64 0.02 -0.66 -0.89
N SER A 65 0.65 -1.18 -1.96
CA SER A 65 0.57 -0.62 -3.31
C SER A 65 1.03 0.85 -3.35
N MET A 66 0.13 1.80 -3.67
CA MET A 66 0.39 3.24 -3.55
C MET A 66 0.90 3.62 -2.15
N GLY A 67 0.35 2.98 -1.10
CA GLY A 67 0.84 3.16 0.27
C GLY A 67 2.31 2.80 0.44
N GLY A 68 2.81 1.82 -0.32
CA GLY A 68 4.23 1.47 -0.38
C GLY A 68 5.07 2.55 -1.08
N PHE A 69 4.58 3.18 -2.16
CA PHE A 69 5.26 4.31 -2.80
C PHE A 69 5.39 5.50 -1.84
N ILE A 70 4.32 5.77 -1.09
CA ILE A 70 4.31 6.82 -0.05
C ILE A 70 5.28 6.45 1.08
N ALA A 71 5.28 5.18 1.53
CA ALA A 71 6.19 4.71 2.57
C ALA A 71 7.66 4.87 2.15
N LEU A 72 8.03 4.52 0.92
CA LEU A 72 9.38 4.75 0.39
C LEU A 72 9.72 6.25 0.30
N THR A 73 8.74 7.12 0.01
CA THR A 73 8.92 8.57 0.04
C THR A 73 9.15 9.07 1.47
N ILE A 74 8.39 8.57 2.45
CA ILE A 74 8.59 8.87 3.88
C ILE A 74 10.00 8.42 4.32
N MET A 75 10.46 7.24 3.93
CA MET A 75 11.81 6.76 4.21
C MET A 75 12.90 7.70 3.67
N ARG A 76 12.67 8.32 2.51
CA ARG A 76 13.59 9.30 1.94
C ARG A 76 13.66 10.60 2.74
N HIS A 77 12.52 11.03 3.32
CA HIS A 77 12.41 12.32 4.03
C HIS A 77 12.71 12.24 5.52
N ALA A 78 12.35 11.13 6.18
CA ALA A 78 12.35 11.03 7.64
C ALA A 78 12.61 9.59 8.13
N ARG A 79 13.60 8.90 7.53
CA ARG A 79 13.93 7.50 7.88
C ARG A 79 14.25 7.29 9.36
N GLU A 80 14.77 8.31 10.03
CA GLU A 80 15.10 8.26 11.47
C GLU A 80 13.86 8.10 12.36
N ARG A 81 12.67 8.45 11.86
CA ARG A 81 11.39 8.27 12.55
C ARG A 81 10.81 6.87 12.36
N VAL A 82 11.16 6.19 11.26
CA VAL A 82 10.63 4.86 10.92
C VAL A 82 11.52 3.78 11.52
N GLN A 83 11.00 3.09 12.53
CA GLN A 83 11.76 2.07 13.26
C GLN A 83 11.61 0.66 12.66
N LYS A 84 10.51 0.42 11.92
CA LYS A 84 10.24 -0.81 11.18
C LYS A 84 9.45 -0.46 9.92
N LEU A 85 9.71 -1.13 8.81
CA LEU A 85 9.06 -0.90 7.52
C LEU A 85 8.39 -2.19 7.01
N ALA A 86 7.15 -2.08 6.50
CA ALA A 86 6.49 -3.16 5.77
C ALA A 86 5.97 -2.64 4.43
N LEU A 87 6.39 -3.28 3.35
CA LEU A 87 6.04 -2.94 1.97
C LEU A 87 5.23 -4.11 1.40
N LEU A 88 3.93 -3.88 1.17
CA LEU A 88 2.98 -4.90 0.75
C LEU A 88 2.53 -4.62 -0.69
N ASP A 89 2.59 -5.63 -1.56
CA ASP A 89 2.08 -5.59 -2.93
C ASP A 89 2.44 -4.27 -3.64
N THR A 90 3.74 -3.95 -3.69
CA THR A 90 4.23 -2.65 -4.16
C THR A 90 5.51 -2.76 -5.00
N SER A 91 6.02 -1.62 -5.44
CA SER A 91 7.22 -1.51 -6.29
C SER A 91 8.06 -0.31 -5.85
N ALA A 92 9.37 -0.37 -6.11
CA ALA A 92 10.28 0.77 -5.99
C ALA A 92 10.49 1.52 -7.32
N ARG A 93 9.89 1.04 -8.43
CA ARG A 93 10.05 1.61 -9.76
C ARG A 93 9.18 2.85 -9.99
N PRO A 94 9.61 3.79 -10.84
CA PRO A 94 8.77 4.88 -11.30
C PRO A 94 7.64 4.36 -12.20
N GLU A 95 6.68 5.21 -12.52
CA GLU A 95 5.63 4.91 -13.48
C GLU A 95 6.21 4.71 -14.89
N THR A 96 5.66 3.77 -15.66
CA THR A 96 6.00 3.60 -17.06
C THR A 96 4.93 4.20 -17.99
N PRO A 97 5.26 4.49 -19.27
CA PRO A 97 4.27 4.96 -20.23
C PRO A 97 3.08 3.99 -20.41
N GLU A 98 3.34 2.68 -20.34
CA GLU A 98 2.32 1.63 -20.47
C GLU A 98 1.38 1.63 -19.25
N GLN A 99 1.92 1.81 -18.05
CA GLN A 99 1.14 1.94 -16.83
C GLN A 99 0.26 3.20 -16.88
N THR A 100 0.82 4.34 -17.29
CA THR A 100 0.08 5.58 -17.51
C THR A 100 -1.05 5.40 -18.54
N ALA A 101 -0.81 4.69 -19.63
CA ALA A 101 -1.83 4.39 -20.64
C ALA A 101 -3.01 3.60 -20.06
N ARG A 102 -2.76 2.64 -19.18
CA ARG A 102 -3.81 1.86 -18.47
C ARG A 102 -4.63 2.72 -17.49
N ARG A 103 -4.06 3.79 -16.93
CA ARG A 103 -4.76 4.69 -15.97
C ARG A 103 -5.70 5.68 -16.69
N ARG A 104 -5.36 6.09 -17.91
CA ARG A 104 -6.12 7.11 -18.66
C ARG A 104 -7.62 6.83 -18.78
N PRO A 105 -8.09 5.62 -19.13
CA PRO A 105 -9.53 5.34 -19.18
C PRO A 105 -10.23 5.54 -17.84
N GLN A 106 -9.64 5.10 -16.75
CA GLN A 106 -10.21 5.25 -15.40
C GLN A 106 -10.27 6.73 -14.98
N ILE A 107 -9.22 7.50 -15.29
CA ILE A 107 -9.18 8.95 -15.07
C ILE A 107 -10.25 9.66 -15.90
N ALA A 108 -10.44 9.25 -17.16
CA ALA A 108 -11.47 9.81 -18.04
C ALA A 108 -12.89 9.55 -17.51
N LEU A 109 -13.18 8.35 -17.03
CA LEU A 109 -14.45 8.02 -16.37
C LEU A 109 -14.69 8.90 -15.14
N ALA A 110 -13.70 9.04 -14.27
CA ALA A 110 -13.81 9.87 -13.06
C ALA A 110 -14.08 11.34 -13.41
N LYS A 111 -13.36 11.90 -14.39
CA LYS A 111 -13.57 13.28 -14.89
C LYS A 111 -14.93 13.48 -15.55
N ALA A 112 -15.50 12.44 -16.19
CA ALA A 112 -16.82 12.48 -16.81
C ALA A 112 -17.98 12.29 -15.80
N GLY A 113 -17.72 12.22 -14.50
CA GLY A 113 -18.74 11.98 -13.46
C GLY A 113 -19.18 10.51 -13.36
N LYS A 114 -18.46 9.59 -14.01
CA LYS A 114 -18.75 8.15 -14.03
C LYS A 114 -17.83 7.35 -13.10
N PHE A 115 -17.42 7.96 -12.00
CA PHE A 115 -16.46 7.33 -11.08
C PHE A 115 -16.96 6.00 -10.50
N ALA A 116 -18.28 5.83 -10.34
CA ALA A 116 -18.87 4.59 -9.86
C ALA A 116 -18.56 3.36 -10.76
N GLU A 117 -18.16 3.59 -12.03
CA GLU A 117 -17.76 2.51 -12.94
C GLU A 117 -16.29 2.06 -12.72
N VAL A 118 -15.45 2.90 -12.09
CA VAL A 118 -14.00 2.64 -11.92
C VAL A 118 -13.71 1.37 -11.09
N PRO A 119 -14.37 1.11 -9.95
CA PRO A 119 -14.11 -0.09 -9.17
C PRO A 119 -14.34 -1.39 -9.93
N ALA A 120 -15.33 -1.43 -10.83
CA ALA A 120 -15.62 -2.61 -11.65
C ALA A 120 -14.48 -2.93 -12.64
N LEU A 121 -13.78 -1.89 -13.14
CA LEU A 121 -12.61 -2.05 -14.00
C LEU A 121 -11.36 -2.45 -13.19
N GLN A 122 -11.27 -2.04 -11.93
CA GLN A 122 -10.12 -2.31 -11.07
C GLN A 122 -10.17 -3.72 -10.45
N PHE A 123 -11.35 -4.17 -10.08
CA PHE A 123 -11.52 -5.40 -9.32
C PHE A 123 -10.85 -6.63 -9.95
N PRO A 124 -11.00 -6.93 -11.26
CA PRO A 124 -10.41 -8.14 -11.86
C PRO A 124 -8.88 -8.18 -11.80
N VAL A 125 -8.23 -7.01 -11.76
CA VAL A 125 -6.76 -6.90 -11.70
C VAL A 125 -6.23 -6.70 -10.27
N PHE A 126 -7.13 -6.39 -9.33
CA PHE A 126 -6.80 -6.21 -7.91
C PHE A 126 -6.79 -7.53 -7.13
N VAL A 127 -7.51 -8.54 -7.62
CA VAL A 127 -7.66 -9.80 -6.89
C VAL A 127 -7.09 -10.96 -7.70
N HIS A 128 -6.69 -12.00 -6.99
CA HIS A 128 -6.26 -13.24 -7.63
C HIS A 128 -7.35 -13.78 -8.56
N ARG A 129 -6.95 -14.36 -9.70
CA ARG A 129 -7.87 -14.90 -10.72
C ARG A 129 -8.98 -15.82 -10.13
N ASN A 130 -8.65 -16.59 -9.09
CA ASN A 130 -9.60 -17.48 -8.41
C ASN A 130 -10.62 -16.72 -7.53
N ARG A 131 -10.43 -15.41 -7.32
CA ARG A 131 -11.30 -14.55 -6.49
C ARG A 131 -12.11 -13.54 -7.31
N GLN A 132 -11.99 -13.54 -8.63
CA GLN A 132 -12.74 -12.60 -9.50
C GLN A 132 -14.26 -12.78 -9.44
N GLY A 133 -14.76 -13.94 -9.02
CA GLY A 133 -16.18 -14.20 -8.74
C GLY A 133 -16.62 -13.91 -7.30
N ASP A 134 -15.75 -13.37 -6.43
CA ASP A 134 -16.07 -13.09 -5.04
C ASP A 134 -16.84 -11.77 -4.90
N GLU A 135 -18.16 -11.85 -4.82
CA GLU A 135 -19.03 -10.68 -4.74
C GLU A 135 -18.87 -9.91 -3.42
N ALA A 136 -18.57 -10.59 -2.31
CA ALA A 136 -18.32 -9.90 -1.03
C ALA A 136 -17.04 -9.07 -1.08
N LEU A 137 -15.99 -9.59 -1.71
CA LEU A 137 -14.73 -8.86 -1.91
C LEU A 137 -14.92 -7.70 -2.90
N ARG A 138 -15.69 -7.93 -3.99
CA ARG A 138 -16.06 -6.89 -4.96
C ARG A 138 -16.79 -5.72 -4.30
N GLU A 139 -17.76 -6.02 -3.44
CA GLU A 139 -18.50 -5.00 -2.71
C GLU A 139 -17.61 -4.21 -1.76
N ARG A 140 -16.66 -4.86 -1.07
CA ARG A 140 -15.69 -4.15 -0.21
C ARG A 140 -14.81 -3.19 -1.01
N VAL A 141 -14.37 -3.59 -2.21
CA VAL A 141 -13.60 -2.71 -3.13
C VAL A 141 -14.46 -1.54 -3.59
N ARG A 142 -15.73 -1.76 -3.93
CA ARG A 142 -16.67 -0.70 -4.30
C ARG A 142 -16.86 0.31 -3.17
N LEU A 143 -17.06 -0.16 -1.94
CA LEU A 143 -17.25 0.70 -0.76
C LEU A 143 -15.99 1.53 -0.45
N MET A 144 -14.77 0.95 -0.59
CA MET A 144 -13.53 1.70 -0.42
C MET A 144 -13.41 2.84 -1.43
N ALA A 145 -13.77 2.59 -2.69
CA ALA A 145 -13.76 3.61 -3.74
C ALA A 145 -14.78 4.73 -3.45
N GLU A 146 -15.97 4.37 -2.99
CA GLU A 146 -17.01 5.34 -2.62
C GLU A 146 -16.56 6.25 -1.47
N GLU A 147 -15.93 5.68 -0.42
CA GLU A 147 -15.36 6.42 0.70
C GLU A 147 -14.17 7.31 0.29
N THR A 148 -13.37 6.86 -0.68
CA THR A 148 -12.26 7.65 -1.24
C THR A 148 -12.76 8.82 -2.07
N GLY A 149 -13.70 8.56 -2.97
CA GLY A 149 -14.33 9.54 -3.84
C GLY A 149 -13.49 9.96 -5.05
N ALA A 150 -14.18 10.45 -6.09
CA ALA A 150 -13.59 10.76 -7.39
C ALA A 150 -12.44 11.78 -7.33
N GLN A 151 -12.56 12.81 -6.49
CA GLN A 151 -11.55 13.87 -6.43
C GLN A 151 -10.25 13.38 -5.78
N ALA A 152 -10.35 12.54 -4.73
CA ALA A 152 -9.19 11.93 -4.11
C ALA A 152 -8.53 10.93 -5.07
N PHE A 153 -9.33 10.09 -5.74
CA PHE A 153 -8.84 9.19 -6.79
C PHE A 153 -8.03 9.92 -7.87
N LEU A 154 -8.51 11.07 -8.37
CA LEU A 154 -7.79 11.85 -9.39
C LEU A 154 -6.45 12.40 -8.86
N ARG A 155 -6.41 12.90 -7.62
CA ARG A 155 -5.16 13.32 -6.97
C ARG A 155 -4.18 12.16 -6.80
N GLN A 156 -4.67 11.02 -6.32
CA GLN A 156 -3.87 9.81 -6.15
C GLN A 156 -3.28 9.31 -7.48
N GLN A 157 -4.06 9.32 -8.56
CA GLN A 157 -3.57 8.98 -9.90
C GLN A 157 -2.45 9.93 -10.34
N GLN A 158 -2.59 11.24 -10.11
CA GLN A 158 -1.55 12.21 -10.42
C GLN A 158 -0.27 11.93 -9.61
N ALA A 159 -0.39 11.70 -8.32
CA ALA A 159 0.74 11.37 -7.45
C ALA A 159 1.48 10.10 -7.91
N ILE A 160 0.73 9.06 -8.30
CA ILE A 160 1.33 7.80 -8.79
C ILE A 160 2.08 8.01 -10.10
N MET A 161 1.49 8.74 -11.07
CA MET A 161 2.10 8.97 -12.39
C MET A 161 3.39 9.78 -12.31
N THR A 162 3.56 10.58 -11.26
CA THR A 162 4.75 11.44 -11.07
C THR A 162 5.72 10.91 -10.01
N ARG A 163 5.49 9.69 -9.50
CA ARG A 163 6.34 9.12 -8.44
C ARG A 163 7.79 8.95 -8.90
N PRO A 164 8.76 9.26 -8.05
CA PRO A 164 10.17 9.07 -8.34
C PRO A 164 10.57 7.60 -8.35
N ASP A 165 11.71 7.29 -8.97
CA ASP A 165 12.39 6.00 -8.82
C ASP A 165 12.99 5.90 -7.40
N ALA A 166 12.54 4.93 -6.62
CA ALA A 166 13.02 4.70 -5.26
C ALA A 166 14.15 3.65 -5.18
N ARG A 167 14.45 2.93 -6.27
CA ARG A 167 15.47 1.87 -6.29
C ARG A 167 16.85 2.35 -5.84
N PRO A 168 17.36 3.54 -6.25
CA PRO A 168 18.66 4.01 -5.80
C PRO A 168 18.75 4.26 -4.30
N PHE A 169 17.59 4.38 -3.62
CA PHE A 169 17.53 4.69 -2.19
C PHE A 169 17.35 3.42 -1.32
N LEU A 170 17.01 2.26 -1.88
CA LEU A 170 16.71 1.04 -1.12
C LEU A 170 17.87 0.64 -0.17
N GLY A 171 19.11 0.76 -0.60
CA GLY A 171 20.28 0.45 0.22
C GLY A 171 20.50 1.37 1.44
N ALA A 172 19.80 2.51 1.51
CA ALA A 172 19.84 3.40 2.67
C ALA A 172 18.81 3.02 3.76
N ILE A 173 17.94 2.04 3.51
CA ILE A 173 16.96 1.53 4.47
C ILE A 173 17.66 0.52 5.38
N THR A 174 17.77 0.84 6.66
CA THR A 174 18.50 0.02 7.66
C THR A 174 17.59 -0.55 8.76
N CYS A 175 16.35 -0.12 8.85
CA CYS A 175 15.41 -0.66 9.83
C CYS A 175 14.90 -2.06 9.41
N PRO A 176 14.45 -2.90 10.38
CA PRO A 176 13.83 -4.18 10.07
C PRO A 176 12.71 -4.03 9.05
N THR A 177 12.83 -4.71 7.89
CA THR A 177 11.93 -4.53 6.77
C THR A 177 11.26 -5.84 6.37
N LEU A 178 9.93 -5.82 6.28
CA LEU A 178 9.10 -6.86 5.68
C LEU A 178 8.73 -6.42 4.25
N VAL A 179 8.96 -7.29 3.28
CA VAL A 179 8.42 -7.18 1.92
C VAL A 179 7.44 -8.33 1.73
N LEU A 180 6.20 -8.03 1.33
CA LEU A 180 5.15 -9.03 1.19
C LEU A 180 4.44 -8.85 -0.14
N VAL A 181 4.10 -9.95 -0.82
CA VAL A 181 3.40 -9.93 -2.11
C VAL A 181 2.55 -11.18 -2.30
N GLY A 182 1.41 -11.04 -2.96
CA GLY A 182 0.65 -12.18 -3.48
C GLY A 182 1.36 -12.83 -4.67
N ASP A 183 1.33 -14.17 -4.77
CA ASP A 183 1.95 -14.91 -5.89
C ASP A 183 1.27 -14.67 -7.23
N GLY A 184 -0.02 -14.30 -7.20
CA GLY A 184 -0.84 -13.94 -8.36
C GLY A 184 -1.07 -12.44 -8.51
N ASP A 185 -0.26 -11.58 -7.92
CA ASP A 185 -0.36 -10.12 -8.11
C ASP A 185 0.08 -9.73 -9.52
N GLU A 186 -0.88 -9.33 -10.35
CA GLU A 186 -0.64 -8.92 -11.75
C GLU A 186 -0.25 -7.44 -11.88
N LEU A 187 -0.48 -6.61 -10.84
CA LEU A 187 -0.13 -5.19 -10.85
C LEU A 187 1.30 -4.93 -10.40
N THR A 188 1.69 -5.60 -9.33
CA THR A 188 3.05 -5.54 -8.79
C THR A 188 3.55 -6.98 -8.56
N PRO A 189 3.89 -7.70 -9.66
CA PRO A 189 4.24 -9.11 -9.60
C PRO A 189 5.42 -9.39 -8.66
N PRO A 190 5.56 -10.63 -8.15
CA PRO A 190 6.58 -11.02 -7.17
C PRO A 190 8.00 -10.59 -7.51
N ALA A 191 8.35 -10.46 -8.79
CA ALA A 191 9.65 -9.97 -9.23
C ALA A 191 9.95 -8.54 -8.73
N LEU A 192 8.94 -7.69 -8.55
CA LEU A 192 9.12 -6.32 -8.03
C LEU A 192 9.35 -6.33 -6.51
N ALA A 193 8.70 -7.24 -5.79
CA ALA A 193 8.96 -7.47 -4.37
C ALA A 193 10.38 -8.05 -4.14
N GLN A 194 10.80 -8.97 -5.00
CA GLN A 194 12.17 -9.51 -4.99
C GLN A 194 13.21 -8.41 -5.24
N GLU A 195 12.94 -7.48 -6.18
CA GLU A 195 13.81 -6.32 -6.42
C GLU A 195 13.96 -5.44 -5.18
N ILE A 196 12.85 -5.15 -4.48
CA ILE A 196 12.89 -4.39 -3.22
C ILE A 196 13.70 -5.16 -2.16
N ALA A 197 13.41 -6.45 -1.98
CA ALA A 197 14.08 -7.28 -0.98
C ALA A 197 15.59 -7.41 -1.26
N ALA A 198 16.00 -7.51 -2.51
CA ALA A 198 17.41 -7.51 -2.89
C ALA A 198 18.11 -6.17 -2.64
N GLY A 199 17.37 -5.07 -2.73
CA GLY A 199 17.88 -3.71 -2.50
C GLY A 199 17.96 -3.31 -1.02
N VAL A 200 17.17 -3.95 -0.13
CA VAL A 200 17.12 -3.66 1.31
C VAL A 200 17.80 -4.78 2.09
N VAL A 201 19.02 -4.54 2.53
CA VAL A 201 19.81 -5.56 3.24
C VAL A 201 19.11 -5.99 4.54
N GLY A 202 18.99 -7.31 4.72
CA GLY A 202 18.35 -7.89 5.92
C GLY A 202 16.82 -7.86 5.90
N SER A 203 16.21 -7.46 4.79
CA SER A 203 14.75 -7.55 4.65
C SER A 203 14.27 -8.99 4.57
N ARG A 204 13.05 -9.23 5.05
CA ARG A 204 12.36 -10.51 4.94
C ARG A 204 11.32 -10.44 3.81
N LEU A 205 11.46 -11.30 2.80
CA LEU A 205 10.46 -11.47 1.75
C LEU A 205 9.46 -12.57 2.10
N VAL A 206 8.17 -12.27 1.97
CA VAL A 206 7.06 -13.22 2.13
C VAL A 206 6.21 -13.21 0.87
N VAL A 207 6.05 -14.37 0.24
CA VAL A 207 5.14 -14.57 -0.90
C VAL A 207 3.92 -15.35 -0.40
N ILE A 208 2.73 -14.77 -0.58
CA ILE A 208 1.47 -15.38 -0.15
C ILE A 208 0.85 -16.15 -1.31
N ALA A 209 0.61 -17.45 -1.11
CA ALA A 209 0.03 -18.32 -2.11
C ALA A 209 -1.45 -18.04 -2.40
N ASP A 210 -1.90 -18.25 -3.65
CA ASP A 210 -3.27 -18.01 -4.14
C ASP A 210 -3.78 -16.60 -3.78
N CYS A 211 -2.96 -15.60 -3.94
CA CYS A 211 -3.22 -14.23 -3.50
C CYS A 211 -2.89 -13.23 -4.61
N GLY A 212 -3.78 -12.28 -4.85
CA GLY A 212 -3.57 -11.16 -5.77
C GLY A 212 -2.99 -9.93 -5.07
N HIS A 213 -3.35 -8.76 -5.61
CA HIS A 213 -2.82 -7.46 -5.18
C HIS A 213 -3.41 -6.94 -3.86
N LEU A 214 -4.61 -7.40 -3.46
CA LEU A 214 -5.22 -6.99 -2.19
C LEU A 214 -4.95 -8.03 -1.10
N SER A 215 -3.70 -8.35 -0.84
CA SER A 215 -3.28 -9.43 0.06
C SER A 215 -3.92 -9.34 1.44
N THR A 216 -4.06 -8.13 1.99
CA THR A 216 -4.69 -7.86 3.30
C THR A 216 -6.16 -8.28 3.37
N MET A 217 -6.85 -8.29 2.23
CA MET A 217 -8.27 -8.67 2.11
C MET A 217 -8.46 -10.10 1.62
N GLU A 218 -7.54 -10.59 0.79
CA GLU A 218 -7.64 -11.91 0.16
C GLU A 218 -7.13 -13.03 1.07
N ARG A 219 -6.05 -12.76 1.82
CA ARG A 219 -5.40 -13.72 2.73
C ARG A 219 -5.09 -13.09 4.08
N PRO A 220 -6.11 -12.55 4.79
CA PRO A 220 -5.90 -11.75 6.01
C PRO A 220 -5.09 -12.49 7.08
N ASP A 221 -5.34 -13.79 7.30
CA ASP A 221 -4.63 -14.56 8.31
C ASP A 221 -3.13 -14.70 8.03
N ALA A 222 -2.76 -14.90 6.76
CA ALA A 222 -1.36 -15.00 6.35
C ALA A 222 -0.65 -13.65 6.49
N VAL A 223 -1.31 -12.57 6.07
CA VAL A 223 -0.79 -11.20 6.22
C VAL A 223 -0.68 -10.82 7.69
N ASN A 224 -1.68 -11.13 8.51
CA ASN A 224 -1.66 -10.87 9.96
C ASN A 224 -0.48 -11.57 10.63
N ARG A 225 -0.24 -12.86 10.35
CA ARG A 225 0.93 -13.56 10.87
C ARG A 225 2.24 -12.86 10.52
N ALA A 226 2.42 -12.50 9.25
CA ALA A 226 3.63 -11.83 8.79
C ALA A 226 3.83 -10.46 9.46
N LEU A 227 2.75 -9.67 9.61
CA LEU A 227 2.79 -8.35 10.25
C LEU A 227 3.00 -8.44 11.77
N ILE A 228 2.40 -9.44 12.46
CA ILE A 228 2.62 -9.66 13.90
C ILE A 228 4.07 -10.04 14.14
N GLU A 229 4.62 -10.99 13.38
CA GLU A 229 6.04 -11.37 13.49
C GLU A 229 6.96 -10.15 13.23
N TRP A 230 6.63 -9.32 12.24
CA TRP A 230 7.39 -8.11 11.93
C TRP A 230 7.34 -7.07 13.04
N ILE A 231 6.18 -6.85 13.68
CA ILE A 231 6.08 -5.80 14.71
C ILE A 231 6.66 -6.26 16.05
N THR A 232 6.59 -7.57 16.36
CA THR A 232 7.06 -8.11 17.64
C THR A 232 8.53 -8.55 17.63
N GLY A 233 9.11 -8.96 16.50
CA GLY A 233 10.53 -9.32 16.33
C GLY A 233 11.39 -8.09 16.12
#